data_a0e89ca483b7da95c5ea56f9c6f16a46
#
_entry.id   a0e89ca483b7da95c5ea56f9c6f16a46
#
_cell.length_a   1.000
_cell.length_b   1.000
_cell.length_c   1.000
_cell.angle_alpha   90.00
_cell.angle_beta   90.00
_cell.angle_gamma   90.00
#
_symmetry.space_group_name_H-M   'P 1'
#
loop_
_entity.id
_entity.type
_entity.pdbx_description
1 polymer ?
#
loop_
_entity_poly.entity_id
_entity_poly.type
_entity_poly.pdbx_seq_one_letter_code
_entity_poly.pdbx_strand_id
1 'polypeptide(L)'
;MDLPLGYLRQGESSSSQGKLVCKLHKSIYGLKQASRQWYSKFSQALLKFGFLQSKSDYSLFTKGHGSSFIALLVYVDDIILASPSSITIAELKQFLHTQFQLKDLSCLKYFLGLEIAKSKQGIMLSQRHYTLQLLEDTGYLACKPTAVPMDPKLRLVATEGELLPDITHYRQLVGKLLYLTLSRPDITFALRAYSDACAPVRLNAFSDADWGSCPDSRRSTTGFCIFIGDSLVSWKAKKQTIVSRSSAEAEYRALSSTASELIWLQQLLRDFQVEVTSPALLYCDNQAAIHIASNPTFHERTKHIEIDCHFVRERITSGVLKLLPIGSQHQLADMFTKPLPSAQLSSLLSKMVVKDIHRPP
;
A
#
# COMPACT_ATOMS: atom_id res chain seq x y z
N MET A 1 -3.34 -28.40 -24.61
CA MET A 1 -4.62 -28.40 -23.87
C MET A 1 -5.40 -29.62 -24.37
N ASP A 2 -6.06 -30.32 -23.47
CA ASP A 2 -6.92 -31.44 -23.84
C ASP A 2 -8.12 -30.94 -24.68
N LEU A 3 -8.68 -31.82 -25.51
CA LEU A 3 -9.87 -31.47 -26.28
C LEU A 3 -11.07 -31.21 -25.36
N PRO A 4 -11.90 -30.19 -25.64
CA PRO A 4 -13.14 -29.99 -24.90
C PRO A 4 -14.08 -31.22 -25.04
N LEU A 5 -14.88 -31.46 -23.99
CA LEU A 5 -15.89 -32.51 -24.03
C LEU A 5 -16.85 -32.27 -25.22
N GLY A 6 -17.10 -33.32 -26.03
CA GLY A 6 -17.97 -33.24 -27.21
C GLY A 6 -17.29 -32.80 -28.50
N TYR A 7 -15.99 -32.54 -28.51
CA TYR A 7 -15.25 -32.11 -29.72
C TYR A 7 -14.75 -33.29 -30.56
N LEU A 8 -14.78 -34.51 -30.03
CA LEU A 8 -14.47 -35.72 -30.78
C LEU A 8 -15.62 -36.03 -31.74
N ARG A 9 -15.36 -35.97 -33.05
CA ARG A 9 -16.32 -36.49 -34.05
C ARG A 9 -16.48 -37.98 -33.86
N GLN A 10 -17.74 -38.47 -33.93
CA GLN A 10 -18.03 -39.89 -33.94
C GLN A 10 -17.27 -40.54 -35.13
N GLY A 11 -16.31 -41.43 -34.80
CA GLY A 11 -15.51 -42.16 -35.81
C GLY A 11 -13.99 -41.95 -35.72
N GLU A 12 -13.50 -40.96 -34.98
CA GLU A 12 -12.06 -40.84 -34.72
C GLU A 12 -11.69 -41.64 -33.46
N SER A 13 -11.52 -42.96 -33.66
CA SER A 13 -10.91 -43.81 -32.63
C SER A 13 -9.45 -43.41 -32.45
N SER A 14 -9.00 -43.39 -31.23
CA SER A 14 -7.60 -43.20 -30.81
C SER A 14 -6.69 -44.19 -31.57
N SER A 15 -6.22 -43.75 -32.75
CA SER A 15 -5.13 -44.45 -33.43
C SER A 15 -3.87 -44.30 -32.57
N SER A 16 -3.04 -45.29 -32.61
CA SER A 16 -1.83 -45.59 -31.83
C SER A 16 -0.70 -44.54 -31.85
N GLN A 17 -0.97 -43.30 -32.13
CA GLN A 17 -0.02 -42.20 -32.18
C GLN A 17 -0.45 -41.02 -31.32
N GLY A 18 -0.21 -41.12 -29.99
CA GLY A 18 -0.23 -39.97 -29.09
C GLY A 18 -1.61 -39.41 -28.75
N LYS A 19 -1.70 -38.70 -27.59
CA LYS A 19 -2.91 -38.03 -27.14
C LYS A 19 -3.18 -36.79 -28.01
N LEU A 20 -4.37 -36.71 -28.62
CA LEU A 20 -4.81 -35.53 -29.36
C LEU A 20 -4.93 -34.33 -28.45
N VAL A 21 -4.35 -33.19 -28.81
CA VAL A 21 -4.38 -31.94 -28.05
C VAL A 21 -4.73 -30.75 -28.93
N CYS A 22 -5.42 -29.76 -28.34
CA CYS A 22 -5.65 -28.50 -29.03
C CYS A 22 -4.44 -27.57 -28.90
N LYS A 23 -3.97 -27.04 -30.05
CA LYS A 23 -3.06 -25.90 -30.07
C LYS A 23 -3.88 -24.61 -30.06
N LEU A 24 -3.72 -23.80 -28.99
CA LEU A 24 -4.41 -22.52 -28.92
C LEU A 24 -3.72 -21.47 -29.80
N HIS A 25 -4.49 -20.77 -30.63
CA HIS A 25 -4.01 -19.61 -31.40
C HIS A 25 -4.04 -18.31 -30.59
N LYS A 26 -4.90 -18.23 -29.55
CA LYS A 26 -4.98 -17.14 -28.60
C LYS A 26 -5.04 -17.71 -27.18
N SER A 27 -4.47 -16.98 -26.22
CA SER A 27 -4.61 -17.32 -24.82
C SER A 27 -6.07 -17.20 -24.38
N ILE A 28 -6.55 -18.13 -23.56
CA ILE A 28 -7.86 -18.05 -22.91
C ILE A 28 -7.68 -17.71 -21.45
N TYR A 29 -8.71 -17.10 -20.85
CA TYR A 29 -8.73 -16.75 -19.44
C TYR A 29 -8.53 -18.00 -18.56
N GLY A 30 -7.81 -17.85 -17.44
CA GLY A 30 -7.50 -18.95 -16.51
C GLY A 30 -6.22 -19.72 -16.81
N LEU A 31 -5.56 -19.53 -17.96
CA LEU A 31 -4.24 -20.13 -18.20
C LEU A 31 -3.15 -19.41 -17.41
N LYS A 32 -2.23 -20.15 -16.79
CA LYS A 32 -1.13 -19.64 -15.96
C LYS A 32 -0.30 -18.52 -16.62
N GLN A 33 -0.14 -18.54 -17.95
CA GLN A 33 0.67 -17.56 -18.70
C GLN A 33 -0.16 -16.50 -19.41
N ALA A 34 -1.51 -16.57 -19.38
CA ALA A 34 -2.36 -15.68 -20.16
C ALA A 34 -2.22 -14.21 -19.74
N SER A 35 -2.26 -13.93 -18.44
CA SER A 35 -2.09 -12.57 -17.89
C SER A 35 -0.72 -11.97 -18.21
N ARG A 36 0.35 -12.78 -18.13
CA ARG A 36 1.70 -12.34 -18.47
C ARG A 36 1.85 -12.01 -19.96
N GLN A 37 1.29 -12.82 -20.83
CA GLN A 37 1.33 -12.57 -22.29
C GLN A 37 0.48 -11.35 -22.67
N TRP A 38 -0.69 -11.20 -22.05
CA TRP A 38 -1.55 -10.03 -22.25
C TRP A 38 -0.81 -8.75 -21.84
N TYR A 39 -0.25 -8.73 -20.62
CA TYR A 39 0.52 -7.59 -20.13
C TYR A 39 1.73 -7.27 -21.02
N SER A 40 2.47 -8.28 -21.50
CA SER A 40 3.59 -8.06 -22.42
C SER A 40 3.14 -7.41 -23.73
N LYS A 41 2.01 -7.85 -24.30
CA LYS A 41 1.44 -7.25 -25.51
C LYS A 41 0.94 -5.83 -25.25
N PHE A 42 0.30 -5.60 -24.11
CA PHE A 42 -0.23 -4.31 -23.71
C PHE A 42 0.89 -3.29 -23.49
N SER A 43 1.91 -3.64 -22.71
CA SER A 43 3.05 -2.77 -22.44
C SER A 43 3.83 -2.43 -23.72
N GLN A 44 4.04 -3.38 -24.62
CA GLN A 44 4.68 -3.13 -25.92
C GLN A 44 3.87 -2.14 -26.79
N ALA A 45 2.54 -2.23 -26.77
CA ALA A 45 1.69 -1.31 -27.51
C ALA A 45 1.79 0.12 -26.94
N LEU A 46 1.80 0.27 -25.61
CA LEU A 46 1.98 1.57 -24.95
C LEU A 46 3.37 2.17 -25.24
N LEU A 47 4.43 1.37 -25.14
CA LEU A 47 5.80 1.83 -25.45
C LEU A 47 5.91 2.30 -26.91
N LYS A 48 5.31 1.57 -27.86
CA LYS A 48 5.23 1.98 -29.27
C LYS A 48 4.42 3.26 -29.48
N PHE A 49 3.40 3.50 -28.66
CA PHE A 49 2.60 4.72 -28.67
C PHE A 49 3.33 5.91 -28.03
N GLY A 50 4.52 5.69 -27.48
CA GLY A 50 5.41 6.71 -26.89
C GLY A 50 5.25 6.90 -25.39
N PHE A 51 4.67 5.94 -24.67
CA PHE A 51 4.71 5.94 -23.20
C PHE A 51 6.07 5.50 -22.69
N LEU A 52 6.41 5.97 -21.49
CA LEU A 52 7.51 5.49 -20.68
C LEU A 52 6.94 4.68 -19.52
N GLN A 53 7.50 3.52 -19.28
CA GLN A 53 7.14 2.70 -18.12
C GLN A 53 7.92 3.16 -16.89
N SER A 54 7.23 3.36 -15.77
CA SER A 54 7.86 3.69 -14.50
C SER A 54 8.78 2.58 -14.02
N LYS A 55 9.92 2.94 -13.44
CA LYS A 55 10.82 2.01 -12.76
C LYS A 55 10.43 1.79 -11.29
N SER A 56 9.61 2.66 -10.74
CA SER A 56 9.09 2.60 -9.36
C SER A 56 7.89 1.67 -9.24
N ASP A 57 7.07 1.63 -10.30
CA ASP A 57 5.91 0.75 -10.43
C ASP A 57 5.72 0.36 -11.90
N TYR A 58 6.00 -0.88 -12.24
CA TYR A 58 5.89 -1.38 -13.61
C TYR A 58 4.46 -1.37 -14.17
N SER A 59 3.44 -1.20 -13.33
CA SER A 59 2.05 -1.03 -13.78
C SER A 59 1.73 0.40 -14.22
N LEU A 60 2.59 1.37 -13.92
CA LEU A 60 2.45 2.78 -14.26
C LEU A 60 3.18 3.12 -15.56
N PHE A 61 2.48 3.77 -16.47
CA PHE A 61 3.00 4.32 -17.71
C PHE A 61 2.68 5.80 -17.81
N THR A 62 3.63 6.62 -18.25
CA THR A 62 3.46 8.07 -18.38
C THR A 62 3.89 8.54 -19.76
N LYS A 63 3.28 9.61 -20.29
CA LYS A 63 3.62 10.23 -21.56
C LYS A 63 3.32 11.71 -21.53
N GLY A 64 4.08 12.51 -22.28
CA GLY A 64 3.87 13.94 -22.44
C GLY A 64 4.36 14.77 -21.24
N HIS A 65 4.14 16.09 -21.30
CA HIS A 65 4.51 17.04 -20.25
C HIS A 65 3.46 18.15 -20.12
N GLY A 66 3.33 18.74 -18.94
CA GLY A 66 2.41 19.84 -18.67
C GLY A 66 0.96 19.52 -19.05
N SER A 67 0.34 20.30 -19.92
CA SER A 67 -1.06 20.09 -20.35
C SER A 67 -1.28 18.84 -21.19
N SER A 68 -0.24 18.28 -21.81
CA SER A 68 -0.31 17.02 -22.57
C SER A 68 0.09 15.79 -21.74
N PHE A 69 0.39 15.97 -20.47
CA PHE A 69 0.74 14.84 -19.57
C PHE A 69 -0.40 13.86 -19.44
N ILE A 70 -0.11 12.57 -19.54
CA ILE A 70 -1.06 11.50 -19.28
C ILE A 70 -0.35 10.36 -18.54
N ALA A 71 -0.99 9.89 -17.48
CA ALA A 71 -0.61 8.71 -16.73
C ALA A 71 -1.64 7.59 -16.96
N LEU A 72 -1.16 6.36 -17.08
CA LEU A 72 -1.95 5.14 -17.22
C LEU A 72 -1.45 4.14 -16.19
N LEU A 73 -2.36 3.65 -15.35
CA LEU A 73 -2.12 2.57 -14.41
C LEU A 73 -2.91 1.34 -14.87
N VAL A 74 -2.25 0.19 -14.96
CA VAL A 74 -2.88 -1.07 -15.35
C VAL A 74 -2.80 -2.10 -14.22
N TYR A 75 -3.93 -2.71 -13.90
CA TYR A 75 -3.98 -3.81 -12.93
C TYR A 75 -4.88 -4.92 -13.47
N VAL A 76 -4.27 -6.02 -13.88
CA VAL A 76 -4.95 -7.15 -14.54
C VAL A 76 -5.83 -6.67 -15.69
N ASP A 77 -7.15 -6.57 -15.48
CA ASP A 77 -8.15 -6.20 -16.49
C ASP A 77 -8.59 -4.72 -16.37
N ASP A 78 -8.20 -4.03 -15.29
CA ASP A 78 -8.60 -2.65 -15.00
C ASP A 78 -7.51 -1.66 -15.42
N ILE A 79 -7.93 -0.55 -16.02
CA ILE A 79 -7.04 0.53 -16.46
C ILE A 79 -7.58 1.86 -15.94
N ILE A 80 -6.72 2.63 -15.27
CA ILE A 80 -6.99 4.02 -14.88
C ILE A 80 -6.20 4.95 -15.79
N LEU A 81 -6.86 6.00 -16.25
CA LEU A 81 -6.26 7.10 -17.00
C LEU A 81 -6.40 8.40 -16.21
N ALA A 82 -5.32 9.17 -16.13
CA ALA A 82 -5.31 10.50 -15.52
C ALA A 82 -4.56 11.48 -16.43
N SER A 83 -5.21 12.58 -16.79
CA SER A 83 -4.62 13.67 -17.58
C SER A 83 -5.36 14.98 -17.29
N PRO A 84 -4.71 16.15 -17.36
CA PRO A 84 -5.38 17.44 -17.36
C PRO A 84 -6.19 17.69 -18.66
N SER A 85 -5.87 16.95 -19.76
CA SER A 85 -6.50 17.12 -21.08
C SER A 85 -7.49 15.98 -21.38
N SER A 86 -8.76 16.31 -21.55
CA SER A 86 -9.79 15.36 -22.00
C SER A 86 -9.54 14.86 -23.43
N ILE A 87 -8.92 15.67 -24.28
CA ILE A 87 -8.57 15.31 -25.67
C ILE A 87 -7.54 14.19 -25.66
N THR A 88 -6.47 14.33 -24.87
CA THR A 88 -5.43 13.31 -24.74
C THR A 88 -5.98 11.99 -24.21
N ILE A 89 -6.93 12.04 -23.27
CA ILE A 89 -7.64 10.84 -22.78
C ILE A 89 -8.44 10.19 -23.91
N ALA A 90 -9.17 10.98 -24.72
CA ALA A 90 -9.99 10.46 -25.82
C ALA A 90 -9.14 9.79 -26.90
N GLU A 91 -8.02 10.41 -27.31
CA GLU A 91 -7.06 9.83 -28.26
C GLU A 91 -6.50 8.49 -27.78
N LEU A 92 -6.10 8.42 -26.50
CA LEU A 92 -5.59 7.18 -25.93
C LEU A 92 -6.67 6.10 -25.84
N LYS A 93 -7.89 6.45 -25.43
CA LYS A 93 -9.02 5.52 -25.41
C LYS A 93 -9.29 4.94 -26.80
N GLN A 94 -9.29 5.77 -27.83
CA GLN A 94 -9.47 5.33 -29.22
C GLN A 94 -8.35 4.38 -29.65
N PHE A 95 -7.10 4.72 -29.40
CA PHE A 95 -5.96 3.85 -29.68
C PHE A 95 -6.10 2.49 -28.98
N LEU A 96 -6.38 2.49 -27.67
CA LEU A 96 -6.52 1.25 -26.91
C LEU A 96 -7.72 0.41 -27.37
N HIS A 97 -8.84 1.03 -27.71
CA HIS A 97 -10.03 0.34 -28.22
C HIS A 97 -9.73 -0.40 -29.53
N THR A 98 -8.95 0.19 -30.45
CA THR A 98 -8.57 -0.46 -31.70
C THR A 98 -7.67 -1.67 -31.49
N GLN A 99 -6.86 -1.71 -30.41
CA GLN A 99 -5.89 -2.78 -30.14
C GLN A 99 -6.45 -3.88 -29.23
N PHE A 100 -7.32 -3.53 -28.25
CA PHE A 100 -7.69 -4.40 -27.14
C PHE A 100 -9.20 -4.51 -26.86
N GLN A 101 -10.07 -3.87 -27.66
CA GLN A 101 -11.53 -3.90 -27.46
C GLN A 101 -11.96 -3.58 -26.02
N LEU A 102 -11.44 -2.47 -25.48
CA LEU A 102 -11.72 -2.06 -24.11
C LEU A 102 -13.13 -1.47 -23.95
N LYS A 103 -13.74 -1.70 -22.79
CA LYS A 103 -14.98 -1.04 -22.38
C LYS A 103 -14.64 0.22 -21.59
N ASP A 104 -15.14 1.36 -22.02
CA ASP A 104 -15.04 2.61 -21.25
C ASP A 104 -16.08 2.64 -20.13
N LEU A 105 -15.61 2.74 -18.87
CA LEU A 105 -16.44 2.83 -17.67
C LEU A 105 -16.69 4.29 -17.24
N SER A 106 -16.25 5.26 -18.06
CA SER A 106 -16.40 6.70 -17.82
C SER A 106 -15.60 7.21 -16.61
N CYS A 107 -16.22 7.99 -15.71
CA CYS A 107 -15.54 8.54 -14.54
C CYS A 107 -15.21 7.46 -13.53
N LEU A 108 -14.00 7.56 -12.95
CA LEU A 108 -13.51 6.64 -11.93
C LEU A 108 -14.39 6.73 -10.67
N LYS A 109 -15.08 5.64 -10.34
CA LYS A 109 -15.91 5.47 -9.13
C LYS A 109 -15.46 4.31 -8.27
N TYR A 110 -14.93 3.27 -8.91
CA TYR A 110 -14.46 2.05 -8.26
C TYR A 110 -13.14 1.61 -8.88
N PHE A 111 -12.22 1.17 -8.05
CA PHE A 111 -10.98 0.54 -8.49
C PHE A 111 -10.46 -0.40 -7.41
N LEU A 112 -10.19 -1.66 -7.78
CA LEU A 112 -9.69 -2.69 -6.87
C LEU A 112 -10.50 -2.79 -5.56
N GLY A 113 -11.83 -2.73 -5.65
CA GLY A 113 -12.71 -2.78 -4.48
C GLY A 113 -12.75 -1.50 -3.62
N LEU A 114 -12.04 -0.45 -4.03
CA LEU A 114 -12.10 0.87 -3.42
C LEU A 114 -13.17 1.72 -4.11
N GLU A 115 -14.03 2.33 -3.32
CA GLU A 115 -14.96 3.37 -3.76
C GLU A 115 -14.22 4.71 -3.79
N ILE A 116 -14.37 5.44 -4.89
CA ILE A 116 -13.67 6.71 -5.12
C ILE A 116 -14.70 7.81 -5.30
N ALA A 117 -14.74 8.73 -4.35
CA ALA A 117 -15.58 9.92 -4.41
C ALA A 117 -14.73 11.17 -4.64
N LYS A 118 -15.13 12.01 -5.60
CA LYS A 118 -14.50 13.29 -5.91
C LYS A 118 -15.37 14.43 -5.42
N SER A 119 -14.76 15.41 -4.78
CA SER A 119 -15.40 16.66 -4.36
C SER A 119 -14.52 17.86 -4.70
N LYS A 120 -14.99 19.08 -4.44
CA LYS A 120 -14.17 20.30 -4.53
C LYS A 120 -13.03 20.32 -3.49
N GLN A 121 -13.16 19.52 -2.43
CA GLN A 121 -12.18 19.43 -1.33
C GLN A 121 -11.14 18.33 -1.55
N GLY A 122 -11.30 17.48 -2.59
CA GLY A 122 -10.34 16.42 -2.91
C GLY A 122 -10.98 15.09 -3.29
N ILE A 123 -10.18 14.03 -3.18
CA ILE A 123 -10.57 12.65 -3.52
C ILE A 123 -10.66 11.83 -2.22
N MET A 124 -11.79 11.17 -2.02
CA MET A 124 -12.02 10.27 -0.90
C MET A 124 -12.02 8.82 -1.39
N LEU A 125 -11.25 7.97 -0.70
CA LEU A 125 -11.23 6.53 -0.89
C LEU A 125 -12.00 5.84 0.23
N SER A 126 -12.82 4.84 -0.08
CA SER A 126 -13.62 4.08 0.88
C SER A 126 -13.77 2.62 0.45
N GLN A 127 -13.96 1.73 1.41
CA GLN A 127 -14.39 0.34 1.22
C GLN A 127 -15.74 0.10 1.93
N ARG A 128 -16.66 1.06 1.85
CA ARG A 128 -17.93 1.00 2.58
C ARG A 128 -18.71 -0.26 2.26
N HIS A 129 -18.90 -0.57 0.99
CA HIS A 129 -19.64 -1.77 0.56
C HIS A 129 -18.97 -3.05 1.09
N TYR A 130 -17.65 -3.16 0.93
CA TYR A 130 -16.86 -4.29 1.44
C TYR A 130 -16.97 -4.43 2.97
N THR A 131 -16.94 -3.32 3.70
CA THR A 131 -17.09 -3.30 5.16
C THR A 131 -18.45 -3.81 5.59
N LEU A 132 -19.53 -3.34 4.94
CA LEU A 132 -20.90 -3.77 5.24
C LEU A 132 -21.07 -5.26 4.95
N GLN A 133 -20.56 -5.75 3.82
CA GLN A 133 -20.60 -7.17 3.48
C GLN A 133 -19.82 -8.02 4.48
N LEU A 134 -18.64 -7.56 4.92
CA LEU A 134 -17.88 -8.28 5.96
C LEU A 134 -18.63 -8.36 7.29
N LEU A 135 -19.30 -7.28 7.70
CA LEU A 135 -20.13 -7.26 8.89
C LEU A 135 -21.35 -8.17 8.77
N GLU A 136 -21.97 -8.23 7.59
CA GLU A 136 -23.08 -9.15 7.29
C GLU A 136 -22.61 -10.61 7.33
N ASP A 137 -21.52 -10.96 6.63
CA ASP A 137 -20.92 -12.29 6.60
C ASP A 137 -20.57 -12.81 8.01
N THR A 138 -20.23 -11.91 8.93
CA THR A 138 -19.83 -12.25 10.31
C THR A 138 -20.95 -12.08 11.32
N GLY A 139 -22.15 -11.63 10.92
CA GLY A 139 -23.30 -11.44 11.81
C GLY A 139 -23.22 -10.18 12.69
N TYR A 140 -22.32 -9.24 12.40
CA TYR A 140 -22.08 -8.04 13.21
C TYR A 140 -22.67 -6.75 12.62
N LEU A 141 -23.55 -6.82 11.61
CA LEU A 141 -24.09 -5.65 10.93
C LEU A 141 -24.83 -4.68 11.87
N ALA A 142 -25.50 -5.21 12.89
CA ALA A 142 -26.27 -4.43 13.86
C ALA A 142 -25.59 -4.23 15.21
N CYS A 143 -24.29 -4.56 15.33
CA CYS A 143 -23.60 -4.40 16.59
C CYS A 143 -23.27 -2.94 16.91
N LYS A 144 -23.20 -2.66 18.24
CA LYS A 144 -22.77 -1.34 18.71
C LYS A 144 -21.29 -1.11 18.36
N PRO A 145 -20.94 0.03 17.74
CA PRO A 145 -19.56 0.38 17.48
C PRO A 145 -18.71 0.47 18.75
N THR A 146 -17.47 0.00 18.67
CA THR A 146 -16.48 0.17 19.75
C THR A 146 -15.58 1.37 19.46
N ALA A 147 -15.10 2.02 20.54
CA ALA A 147 -14.23 3.20 20.43
C ALA A 147 -12.77 2.84 20.09
N VAL A 148 -12.35 1.58 20.31
CA VAL A 148 -10.99 1.10 20.09
C VAL A 148 -11.05 -0.26 19.39
N PRO A 149 -10.15 -0.55 18.45
CA PRO A 149 -10.14 -1.81 17.70
C PRO A 149 -9.65 -2.99 18.54
N MET A 150 -8.94 -2.74 19.63
CA MET A 150 -8.38 -3.74 20.52
C MET A 150 -8.29 -3.20 21.94
N ASP A 151 -8.55 -4.03 22.95
CA ASP A 151 -8.34 -3.64 24.36
C ASP A 151 -6.85 -3.40 24.61
N PRO A 152 -6.45 -2.20 25.11
CA PRO A 152 -5.05 -1.88 25.41
C PRO A 152 -4.40 -2.80 26.44
N LYS A 153 -5.18 -3.47 27.27
CA LYS A 153 -4.71 -4.39 28.32
C LYS A 153 -4.54 -5.83 27.82
N LEU A 154 -5.09 -6.14 26.63
CA LEU A 154 -5.06 -7.50 26.10
C LEU A 154 -3.65 -7.86 25.63
N ARG A 155 -3.11 -8.96 26.16
CA ARG A 155 -1.86 -9.58 25.69
C ARG A 155 -2.20 -10.93 25.08
N LEU A 156 -1.93 -11.08 23.79
CA LEU A 156 -2.13 -12.34 23.08
C LEU A 156 -0.82 -13.15 23.11
N VAL A 157 -0.87 -14.35 23.67
CA VAL A 157 0.23 -15.31 23.71
C VAL A 157 -0.20 -16.62 23.05
N ALA A 158 0.73 -17.30 22.37
CA ALA A 158 0.42 -18.51 21.59
C ALA A 158 0.07 -19.73 22.48
N THR A 159 0.43 -19.67 23.77
CA THR A 159 0.25 -20.78 24.71
C THR A 159 -1.05 -20.71 25.53
N GLU A 160 -1.81 -19.63 25.40
CA GLU A 160 -3.05 -19.40 26.14
C GLU A 160 -4.25 -19.43 25.20
N GLY A 161 -5.38 -19.98 25.69
CA GLY A 161 -6.64 -20.07 24.98
C GLY A 161 -6.94 -21.45 24.40
N GLU A 162 -8.16 -21.61 23.92
CA GLU A 162 -8.61 -22.85 23.27
C GLU A 162 -8.24 -22.87 21.80
N LEU A 163 -7.91 -24.05 21.26
CA LEU A 163 -7.64 -24.21 19.82
C LEU A 163 -8.92 -23.97 19.03
N LEU A 164 -8.79 -23.13 17.99
CA LEU A 164 -9.91 -22.85 17.09
C LEU A 164 -10.28 -24.13 16.30
N PRO A 165 -11.57 -24.50 16.24
CA PRO A 165 -12.03 -25.67 15.50
C PRO A 165 -11.82 -25.52 13.98
N ASP A 166 -11.90 -24.31 13.44
CA ASP A 166 -11.69 -24.01 12.02
C ASP A 166 -10.63 -22.92 11.84
N ILE A 167 -9.40 -23.34 11.63
CA ILE A 167 -8.28 -22.47 11.34
C ILE A 167 -8.39 -21.79 9.96
N THR A 168 -9.13 -22.40 9.01
CA THR A 168 -9.30 -21.86 7.65
C THR A 168 -10.20 -20.65 7.68
N HIS A 169 -11.32 -20.74 8.39
CA HIS A 169 -12.24 -19.61 8.58
C HIS A 169 -11.54 -18.42 9.28
N TYR A 170 -10.77 -18.69 10.32
CA TYR A 170 -9.97 -17.66 11.00
C TYR A 170 -9.00 -16.96 10.05
N ARG A 171 -8.23 -17.72 9.25
CA ARG A 171 -7.28 -17.15 8.27
C ARG A 171 -7.99 -16.34 7.19
N GLN A 172 -9.16 -16.77 6.73
CA GLN A 172 -9.98 -16.01 5.78
C GLN A 172 -10.43 -14.68 6.37
N LEU A 173 -10.90 -14.67 7.63
CA LEU A 173 -11.32 -13.46 8.33
C LEU A 173 -10.15 -12.48 8.51
N VAL A 174 -8.99 -12.98 8.97
CA VAL A 174 -7.77 -12.16 9.07
C VAL A 174 -7.38 -11.59 7.71
N GLY A 175 -7.43 -12.38 6.63
CA GLY A 175 -7.17 -11.91 5.27
C GLY A 175 -8.13 -10.80 4.82
N LYS A 176 -9.43 -10.96 5.10
CA LYS A 176 -10.46 -9.94 4.83
C LYS A 176 -10.19 -8.65 5.61
N LEU A 177 -9.80 -8.73 6.87
CA LEU A 177 -9.45 -7.57 7.69
C LEU A 177 -8.16 -6.89 7.21
N LEU A 178 -7.14 -7.65 6.80
CA LEU A 178 -5.91 -7.11 6.21
C LEU A 178 -6.20 -6.36 4.90
N TYR A 179 -7.10 -6.86 4.06
CA TYR A 179 -7.53 -6.14 2.87
C TYR A 179 -8.26 -4.83 3.20
N LEU A 180 -9.08 -4.83 4.27
CA LEU A 180 -9.77 -3.64 4.75
C LEU A 180 -8.79 -2.55 5.23
N THR A 181 -7.58 -2.90 5.70
CA THR A 181 -6.57 -1.93 6.12
C THR A 181 -6.06 -1.02 5.00
N LEU A 182 -6.31 -1.34 3.73
CA LEU A 182 -5.98 -0.47 2.59
C LEU A 182 -6.74 0.87 2.60
N SER A 183 -7.91 0.93 3.22
CA SER A 183 -8.69 2.15 3.39
C SER A 183 -9.01 2.44 4.85
N ARG A 184 -8.65 1.54 5.76
CA ARG A 184 -8.93 1.56 7.19
C ARG A 184 -7.64 1.38 8.00
N PRO A 185 -6.74 2.41 8.07
CA PRO A 185 -5.59 2.35 8.96
C PRO A 185 -5.94 2.20 10.45
N ASP A 186 -7.18 2.47 10.93
CA ASP A 186 -7.64 2.27 12.31
C ASP A 186 -7.64 0.83 12.77
N ILE A 187 -7.83 -0.10 11.86
CA ILE A 187 -7.66 -1.51 12.17
C ILE A 187 -6.27 -2.02 11.79
N THR A 188 -5.44 -1.21 11.13
CA THR A 188 -4.01 -1.49 10.92
C THR A 188 -3.18 -1.31 12.20
N PHE A 189 -3.57 -0.66 13.05
CA PHE A 189 -3.86 0.04 14.27
C PHE A 189 -4.51 1.39 13.92
N ALA A 190 -5.57 1.44 13.25
CA ALA A 190 -6.57 2.47 13.02
C ALA A 190 -6.32 3.61 12.01
N LEU A 191 -6.92 3.81 11.02
CA LEU A 191 -7.64 4.62 10.03
C LEU A 191 -7.06 5.91 9.39
N ARG A 192 -7.01 6.21 8.33
CA ARG A 192 -7.45 6.86 7.11
C ARG A 192 -7.10 8.34 6.85
N ALA A 193 -6.87 8.71 5.59
CA ALA A 193 -6.49 10.03 5.10
C ALA A 193 -7.49 10.71 4.17
N TYR A 194 -7.45 12.04 4.19
CA TYR A 194 -8.11 12.97 3.27
C TYR A 194 -7.07 13.91 2.64
N SER A 195 -7.20 14.26 1.36
CA SER A 195 -6.24 15.11 0.64
C SER A 195 -6.86 16.43 0.23
N ASP A 196 -6.25 17.54 0.61
CA ASP A 196 -6.45 18.86 0.02
C ASP A 196 -5.32 19.19 -0.96
N ALA A 197 -5.68 19.59 -2.16
CA ALA A 197 -4.80 19.62 -3.35
C ALA A 197 -4.02 20.92 -3.56
N CYS A 198 -3.66 21.71 -2.51
CA CYS A 198 -3.14 23.06 -2.71
C CYS A 198 -1.93 23.49 -1.87
N ALA A 199 -1.19 22.56 -1.27
CA ALA A 199 0.06 22.87 -0.58
C ALA A 199 1.28 22.44 -1.40
N PRO A 200 2.44 23.10 -1.25
CA PRO A 200 3.67 22.63 -1.88
C PRO A 200 3.94 21.19 -1.45
N VAL A 201 4.33 20.33 -2.41
CA VAL A 201 4.55 18.90 -2.17
C VAL A 201 5.71 18.72 -1.21
N ARG A 202 5.39 18.53 0.07
CA ARG A 202 6.34 18.25 1.14
C ARG A 202 6.05 16.89 1.71
N LEU A 203 7.07 16.03 1.79
CA LEU A 203 6.97 14.71 2.40
C LEU A 203 7.29 14.81 3.88
N ASN A 204 6.33 14.43 4.74
CA ASN A 204 6.47 14.32 6.19
C ASN A 204 6.23 12.87 6.59
N ALA A 205 7.14 12.26 7.33
CA ALA A 205 7.02 10.89 7.80
C ALA A 205 7.25 10.79 9.30
N PHE A 206 6.51 9.91 9.95
CA PHE A 206 6.65 9.56 11.36
C PHE A 206 7.01 8.10 11.46
N SER A 207 7.98 7.77 12.29
CA SER A 207 8.48 6.40 12.48
C SER A 207 8.59 6.07 13.95
N ASP A 208 8.12 4.89 14.35
CA ASP A 208 8.16 4.36 15.71
C ASP A 208 8.42 2.85 15.70
N ALA A 209 8.95 2.32 16.80
CA ALA A 209 9.04 0.89 17.03
C ALA A 209 8.70 0.50 18.46
N ASP A 210 7.72 -0.37 18.62
CA ASP A 210 7.43 -0.97 19.92
C ASP A 210 8.41 -2.14 20.20
N TRP A 211 9.44 -1.83 21.00
CA TRP A 211 10.55 -2.75 21.25
C TRP A 211 10.12 -4.00 22.00
N GLY A 212 10.37 -5.17 21.38
CA GLY A 212 10.16 -6.47 22.00
C GLY A 212 8.71 -6.76 22.39
N SER A 213 7.74 -6.10 21.75
CA SER A 213 6.32 -6.15 22.10
C SER A 213 5.69 -7.52 21.95
N CYS A 214 6.17 -8.33 21.01
CA CYS A 214 5.64 -9.67 20.84
C CYS A 214 6.06 -10.61 21.99
N PRO A 215 5.12 -11.10 22.81
CA PRO A 215 5.45 -11.96 23.98
C PRO A 215 6.19 -13.24 23.58
N ASP A 216 5.76 -13.89 22.50
CA ASP A 216 6.30 -15.18 22.08
C ASP A 216 7.66 -15.08 21.40
N SER A 217 7.84 -14.14 20.50
CA SER A 217 9.06 -14.04 19.67
C SER A 217 10.01 -12.94 20.07
N ARG A 218 9.61 -12.07 21.00
CA ARG A 218 10.34 -10.87 21.44
C ARG A 218 10.76 -9.94 20.30
N ARG A 219 10.11 -10.06 19.14
CA ARG A 219 10.31 -9.17 18.00
C ARG A 219 9.53 -7.88 18.19
N SER A 220 10.11 -6.79 17.72
CA SER A 220 9.53 -5.46 17.72
C SER A 220 8.51 -5.29 16.59
N THR A 221 7.61 -4.34 16.76
CA THR A 221 6.71 -3.89 15.69
C THR A 221 7.20 -2.56 15.16
N THR A 222 7.45 -2.46 13.86
CA THR A 222 7.72 -1.20 13.15
C THR A 222 6.39 -0.59 12.75
N GLY A 223 6.21 0.70 13.02
CA GLY A 223 5.12 1.53 12.55
C GLY A 223 5.62 2.78 11.85
N PHE A 224 4.96 3.17 10.76
CA PHE A 224 5.17 4.46 10.15
C PHE A 224 3.92 5.01 9.47
N CYS A 225 3.90 6.31 9.26
CA CYS A 225 2.95 6.98 8.38
C CYS A 225 3.64 8.13 7.64
N ILE A 226 3.26 8.32 6.37
CA ILE A 226 3.86 9.30 5.45
C ILE A 226 2.77 10.15 4.84
N PHE A 227 3.01 11.46 4.83
CA PHE A 227 2.11 12.48 4.31
C PHE A 227 2.73 13.18 3.10
N ILE A 228 1.90 13.53 2.13
CA ILE A 228 2.19 14.51 1.10
C ILE A 228 1.38 15.76 1.43
N GLY A 229 2.07 16.84 1.87
CA GLY A 229 1.37 17.97 2.51
C GLY A 229 0.66 17.49 3.78
N ASP A 230 -0.66 17.67 3.84
CA ASP A 230 -1.50 17.23 4.94
C ASP A 230 -2.19 15.87 4.67
N SER A 231 -1.89 15.23 3.52
CA SER A 231 -2.54 14.01 3.10
C SER A 231 -1.73 12.79 3.48
N LEU A 232 -2.29 11.89 4.26
CA LEU A 232 -1.72 10.59 4.56
C LEU A 232 -1.76 9.69 3.30
N VAL A 233 -0.61 9.26 2.78
CA VAL A 233 -0.52 8.50 1.52
C VAL A 233 0.08 7.11 1.68
N SER A 234 0.87 6.88 2.73
CA SER A 234 1.40 5.56 3.05
C SER A 234 1.48 5.36 4.55
N TRP A 235 1.18 4.14 5.01
CA TRP A 235 1.30 3.72 6.41
C TRP A 235 1.54 2.23 6.51
N LYS A 236 2.15 1.82 7.61
CA LYS A 236 2.47 0.43 7.84
C LYS A 236 2.56 0.10 9.33
N ALA A 237 2.08 -1.09 9.67
CA ALA A 237 2.38 -1.78 10.91
C ALA A 237 2.95 -3.15 10.56
N LYS A 238 4.19 -3.43 10.92
CA LYS A 238 4.84 -4.69 10.55
C LYS A 238 5.79 -5.18 11.63
N LYS A 239 5.62 -6.44 12.03
CA LYS A 239 6.56 -7.13 12.92
C LYS A 239 7.93 -7.27 12.25
N GLN A 240 8.99 -6.90 12.96
CA GLN A 240 10.37 -7.05 12.50
C GLN A 240 10.74 -8.52 12.36
N THR A 241 11.61 -8.83 11.42
CA THR A 241 12.02 -10.22 11.14
C THR A 241 13.06 -10.73 12.15
N ILE A 242 13.78 -9.82 12.82
CA ILE A 242 14.87 -10.08 13.76
C ILE A 242 14.52 -9.46 15.11
N VAL A 243 15.01 -10.06 16.20
CA VAL A 243 14.91 -9.50 17.55
C VAL A 243 15.94 -8.40 17.72
N SER A 244 15.49 -7.20 18.05
CA SER A 244 16.36 -6.05 18.34
C SER A 244 16.87 -6.13 19.78
N ARG A 245 18.16 -5.87 19.98
CA ARG A 245 18.84 -5.95 21.28
C ARG A 245 18.59 -4.74 22.17
N SER A 246 18.11 -3.65 21.60
CA SER A 246 17.73 -2.41 22.32
C SER A 246 16.57 -1.69 21.62
N SER A 247 15.91 -0.78 22.34
CA SER A 247 14.88 0.08 21.77
C SER A 247 15.46 0.95 20.64
N ALA A 248 16.67 1.51 20.82
CA ALA A 248 17.33 2.29 19.78
C ALA A 248 17.57 1.50 18.49
N GLU A 249 17.89 0.21 18.57
CA GLU A 249 18.02 -0.66 17.41
C GLU A 249 16.66 -0.88 16.72
N ALA A 250 15.62 -1.18 17.49
CA ALA A 250 14.27 -1.35 16.95
C ALA A 250 13.79 -0.10 16.22
N GLU A 251 13.99 1.07 16.82
CA GLU A 251 13.68 2.37 16.23
C GLU A 251 14.50 2.62 14.95
N TYR A 252 15.79 2.29 14.98
CA TYR A 252 16.64 2.50 13.81
C TYR A 252 16.22 1.64 12.61
N ARG A 253 15.78 0.41 12.85
CA ARG A 253 15.19 -0.46 11.82
C ARG A 253 13.87 0.11 11.27
N ALA A 254 13.07 0.74 12.14
CA ALA A 254 11.87 1.44 11.71
C ALA A 254 12.22 2.67 10.85
N LEU A 255 13.22 3.47 11.23
CA LEU A 255 13.74 4.59 10.43
C LEU A 255 14.20 4.12 9.05
N SER A 256 14.96 3.03 8.97
CA SER A 256 15.45 2.47 7.70
C SER A 256 14.27 2.05 6.79
N SER A 257 13.26 1.38 7.35
CA SER A 257 12.05 0.99 6.62
C SER A 257 11.28 2.19 6.10
N THR A 258 11.10 3.23 6.93
CA THR A 258 10.40 4.46 6.58
C THR A 258 11.16 5.26 5.53
N ALA A 259 12.48 5.34 5.66
CA ALA A 259 13.36 6.00 4.66
C ALA A 259 13.26 5.30 3.29
N SER A 260 13.19 3.97 3.26
CA SER A 260 13.02 3.21 2.01
C SER A 260 11.70 3.56 1.31
N GLU A 261 10.62 3.67 2.07
CA GLU A 261 9.30 4.05 1.57
C GLU A 261 9.29 5.50 1.05
N LEU A 262 9.93 6.43 1.79
CA LEU A 262 10.06 7.83 1.36
C LEU A 262 10.79 7.97 0.02
N ILE A 263 11.88 7.21 -0.17
CA ILE A 263 12.64 7.24 -1.41
C ILE A 263 11.83 6.69 -2.58
N TRP A 264 11.09 5.61 -2.34
CA TRP A 264 10.18 5.07 -3.34
C TRP A 264 9.09 6.08 -3.72
N LEU A 265 8.46 6.76 -2.76
CA LEU A 265 7.47 7.80 -3.00
C LEU A 265 8.06 9.00 -3.76
N GLN A 266 9.27 9.45 -3.42
CA GLN A 266 9.95 10.52 -4.16
C GLN A 266 10.18 10.13 -5.63
N GLN A 267 10.58 8.89 -5.88
CA GLN A 267 10.77 8.42 -7.24
C GLN A 267 9.44 8.34 -8.00
N LEU A 268 8.39 7.83 -7.35
CA LEU A 268 7.04 7.78 -7.92
C LEU A 268 6.50 9.19 -8.25
N LEU A 269 6.70 10.17 -7.37
CA LEU A 269 6.32 11.56 -7.62
C LEU A 269 7.07 12.15 -8.83
N ARG A 270 8.36 11.83 -9.01
CA ARG A 270 9.11 12.23 -10.21
C ARG A 270 8.52 11.62 -11.48
N ASP A 271 8.09 10.35 -11.43
CA ASP A 271 7.43 9.71 -12.57
C ASP A 271 6.11 10.41 -12.95
N PHE A 272 5.42 11.01 -11.94
CA PHE A 272 4.27 11.90 -12.13
C PHE A 272 4.64 13.35 -12.48
N GLN A 273 5.93 13.66 -12.67
CA GLN A 273 6.47 15.02 -12.93
C GLN A 273 6.16 16.02 -11.81
N VAL A 274 6.03 15.51 -10.59
CA VAL A 274 5.85 16.32 -9.38
C VAL A 274 7.23 16.53 -8.74
N GLU A 275 7.70 17.78 -8.77
CA GLU A 275 8.99 18.12 -8.18
C GLU A 275 8.90 18.20 -6.65
N VAL A 276 9.74 17.41 -5.98
CA VAL A 276 9.96 17.50 -4.53
C VAL A 276 11.27 18.25 -4.31
N THR A 277 11.17 19.57 -4.10
CA THR A 277 12.34 20.46 -4.00
C THR A 277 12.96 20.52 -2.61
N SER A 278 12.24 20.05 -1.58
CA SER A 278 12.71 20.03 -0.19
C SER A 278 13.02 18.61 0.28
N PRO A 279 13.99 18.45 1.21
CA PRO A 279 14.21 17.16 1.88
C PRO A 279 12.90 16.62 2.49
N ALA A 280 12.69 15.31 2.40
CA ALA A 280 11.62 14.67 3.15
C ALA A 280 11.92 14.73 4.65
N LEU A 281 10.95 15.13 5.46
CA LEU A 281 11.10 15.21 6.91
C LEU A 281 10.73 13.88 7.52
N LEU A 282 11.63 13.31 8.32
CA LEU A 282 11.42 12.06 9.04
C LEU A 282 11.50 12.32 10.54
N TYR A 283 10.39 12.09 11.26
CA TYR A 283 10.27 12.34 12.68
C TYR A 283 10.44 11.06 13.50
N CYS A 284 11.26 11.14 14.55
CA CYS A 284 11.52 10.05 15.50
C CYS A 284 11.56 10.62 16.93
N ASP A 285 11.04 9.91 17.91
CA ASP A 285 11.09 10.32 19.31
C ASP A 285 12.25 9.68 20.10
N ASN A 286 12.97 8.75 19.51
CA ASN A 286 14.11 8.09 20.13
C ASN A 286 15.43 8.85 19.86
N GLN A 287 15.88 9.61 20.87
CA GLN A 287 17.12 10.39 20.78
C GLN A 287 18.37 9.56 20.46
N ALA A 288 18.44 8.33 21.00
CA ALA A 288 19.59 7.45 20.73
C ALA A 288 19.64 7.01 19.26
N ALA A 289 18.49 6.71 18.66
CA ALA A 289 18.40 6.40 17.22
C ALA A 289 18.79 7.61 16.37
N ILE A 290 18.36 8.82 16.74
CA ILE A 290 18.75 10.07 16.07
C ILE A 290 20.26 10.30 16.15
N HIS A 291 20.85 10.10 17.32
CA HIS A 291 22.30 10.23 17.49
C HIS A 291 23.09 9.21 16.65
N ILE A 292 22.63 7.96 16.56
CA ILE A 292 23.23 6.95 15.69
C ILE A 292 23.16 7.40 14.22
N ALA A 293 22.06 7.98 13.78
CA ALA A 293 21.88 8.49 12.42
C ALA A 293 22.78 9.68 12.10
N SER A 294 22.98 10.58 13.07
CA SER A 294 23.75 11.83 12.90
C SER A 294 25.26 11.66 13.04
N ASN A 295 25.71 10.58 13.67
CA ASN A 295 27.14 10.36 13.94
C ASN A 295 27.80 9.56 12.80
N PRO A 296 28.78 10.13 12.08
CA PRO A 296 29.50 9.45 11.01
C PRO A 296 30.45 8.35 11.51
N THR A 297 30.83 8.37 12.80
CA THR A 297 31.81 7.43 13.35
C THR A 297 31.20 6.05 13.50
N PHE A 298 31.90 5.05 12.99
CA PHE A 298 31.50 3.65 13.10
C PHE A 298 31.67 3.18 14.54
N HIS A 299 30.57 2.79 15.20
CA HIS A 299 30.68 2.17 16.51
C HIS A 299 30.59 0.65 16.36
N GLU A 300 31.54 -0.11 16.97
CA GLU A 300 31.51 -1.58 17.00
C GLU A 300 30.17 -2.14 17.50
N ARG A 301 29.46 -1.39 18.34
CA ARG A 301 28.15 -1.73 18.88
C ARG A 301 27.01 -1.73 17.86
N THR A 302 27.21 -1.19 16.64
CA THR A 302 26.18 -1.10 15.58
C THR A 302 26.42 -2.03 14.38
N LYS A 303 27.41 -2.92 14.45
CA LYS A 303 27.75 -3.85 13.34
C LYS A 303 26.54 -4.64 12.81
N HIS A 304 25.60 -5.03 13.67
CA HIS A 304 24.43 -5.82 13.32
C HIS A 304 23.29 -5.03 12.65
N ILE A 305 23.38 -3.69 12.62
CA ILE A 305 22.50 -2.78 11.87
C ILE A 305 23.29 -1.91 10.89
N GLU A 306 24.47 -2.35 10.51
CA GLU A 306 25.40 -1.57 9.68
C GLU A 306 24.79 -1.12 8.37
N ILE A 307 24.09 -2.02 7.66
CA ILE A 307 23.42 -1.73 6.39
C ILE A 307 22.34 -0.65 6.58
N ASP A 308 21.51 -0.77 7.62
CA ASP A 308 20.50 0.23 7.95
C ASP A 308 21.14 1.58 8.28
N CYS A 309 22.26 1.57 9.03
CA CYS A 309 23.03 2.76 9.38
C CYS A 309 23.59 3.47 8.16
N HIS A 310 24.22 2.75 7.25
CA HIS A 310 24.73 3.32 6.00
C HIS A 310 23.61 3.90 5.15
N PHE A 311 22.54 3.15 4.97
CA PHE A 311 21.41 3.56 4.15
C PHE A 311 20.80 4.89 4.61
N VAL A 312 20.47 5.01 5.91
CA VAL A 312 19.83 6.22 6.46
C VAL A 312 20.79 7.40 6.43
N ARG A 313 22.05 7.20 6.83
CA ARG A 313 23.10 8.26 6.85
C ARG A 313 23.36 8.82 5.45
N GLU A 314 23.49 7.95 4.45
CA GLU A 314 23.69 8.37 3.07
C GLU A 314 22.57 9.29 2.60
N ARG A 315 21.32 8.99 2.94
CA ARG A 315 20.14 9.81 2.55
C ARG A 315 20.08 11.13 3.30
N ILE A 316 20.54 11.16 4.56
CA ILE A 316 20.66 12.41 5.33
C ILE A 316 21.79 13.27 4.75
N THR A 317 22.96 12.68 4.51
CA THR A 317 24.14 13.40 4.00
C THR A 317 23.92 13.95 2.59
N SER A 318 23.21 13.22 1.74
CA SER A 318 22.84 13.66 0.39
C SER A 318 21.70 14.71 0.38
N GLY A 319 21.16 15.09 1.54
CA GLY A 319 20.08 16.07 1.63
C GLY A 319 18.71 15.58 1.15
N VAL A 320 18.57 14.28 0.88
CA VAL A 320 17.29 13.68 0.45
C VAL A 320 16.32 13.55 1.63
N LEU A 321 16.84 13.26 2.83
CA LEU A 321 16.10 13.15 4.09
C LEU A 321 16.64 14.14 5.12
N LYS A 322 15.75 14.63 5.97
CA LYS A 322 16.09 15.37 7.19
C LYS A 322 15.42 14.69 8.38
N LEU A 323 16.23 14.14 9.29
CA LEU A 323 15.76 13.49 10.52
C LEU A 323 15.55 14.54 11.61
N LEU A 324 14.39 14.53 12.24
CA LEU A 324 13.97 15.51 13.24
C LEU A 324 13.45 14.83 14.51
N PRO A 325 13.75 15.36 15.69
CA PRO A 325 13.16 14.88 16.93
C PRO A 325 11.70 15.29 17.03
N ILE A 326 10.88 14.44 17.68
CA ILE A 326 9.49 14.74 18.03
C ILE A 326 9.24 14.28 19.47
N GLY A 327 8.35 14.96 20.18
CA GLY A 327 7.90 14.49 21.49
C GLY A 327 6.91 13.33 21.35
N SER A 328 7.01 12.31 22.21
CA SER A 328 6.19 11.10 22.13
C SER A 328 4.68 11.37 22.13
N GLN A 329 4.22 12.45 22.78
CA GLN A 329 2.82 12.90 22.74
C GLN A 329 2.34 13.34 21.33
N HIS A 330 3.27 13.57 20.40
CA HIS A 330 3.01 13.98 19.03
C HIS A 330 3.42 12.93 18.01
N GLN A 331 3.92 11.77 18.44
CA GLN A 331 4.33 10.67 17.59
C GLN A 331 3.11 9.99 16.94
N LEU A 332 2.86 10.30 15.67
CA LEU A 332 1.72 9.74 14.95
C LEU A 332 1.89 8.24 14.68
N ALA A 333 3.13 7.76 14.59
CA ALA A 333 3.42 6.36 14.33
C ALA A 333 3.11 5.43 15.52
N ASP A 334 2.91 5.96 16.74
CA ASP A 334 2.50 5.18 17.93
C ASP A 334 1.24 4.35 17.69
N MET A 335 0.31 4.87 16.90
CA MET A 335 -0.92 4.16 16.58
C MET A 335 -0.71 2.91 15.70
N PHE A 336 0.46 2.76 15.10
CA PHE A 336 0.83 1.59 14.27
C PHE A 336 1.72 0.59 15.02
N THR A 337 2.08 0.88 16.26
CA THR A 337 3.00 0.05 17.05
C THR A 337 2.41 -0.37 18.39
N LYS A 338 1.47 0.40 18.94
CA LYS A 338 0.94 0.23 20.30
C LYS A 338 -0.60 0.23 20.32
N PRO A 339 -1.24 -0.61 21.15
CA PRO A 339 -2.66 -0.46 21.45
C PRO A 339 -2.87 0.79 22.31
N LEU A 340 -3.61 1.77 21.80
CA LEU A 340 -3.80 3.06 22.45
C LEU A 340 -5.15 3.19 23.18
N PRO A 341 -5.22 3.88 24.33
CA PRO A 341 -6.48 4.29 24.93
C PRO A 341 -7.30 5.18 23.99
N SER A 342 -8.64 5.14 24.09
CA SER A 342 -9.54 5.83 23.15
C SER A 342 -9.29 7.33 23.04
N ALA A 343 -8.99 8.02 24.14
CA ALA A 343 -8.70 9.46 24.15
C ALA A 343 -7.43 9.79 23.34
N GLN A 344 -6.35 9.02 23.54
CA GLN A 344 -5.10 9.21 22.82
C GLN A 344 -5.28 8.86 21.32
N LEU A 345 -5.95 7.75 21.02
CA LEU A 345 -6.25 7.35 19.64
C LEU A 345 -7.07 8.43 18.93
N SER A 346 -8.15 8.93 19.53
CA SER A 346 -8.96 9.99 18.95
C SER A 346 -8.16 11.27 18.70
N SER A 347 -7.25 11.65 19.61
CA SER A 347 -6.37 12.80 19.43
C SER A 347 -5.40 12.63 18.27
N LEU A 348 -4.82 11.44 18.08
CA LEU A 348 -3.93 11.17 16.94
C LEU A 348 -4.72 11.12 15.62
N LEU A 349 -5.89 10.48 15.60
CA LEU A 349 -6.78 10.41 14.44
C LEU A 349 -7.20 11.80 13.96
N SER A 350 -7.54 12.72 14.86
CA SER A 350 -7.91 14.09 14.48
C SER A 350 -6.75 14.83 13.78
N LYS A 351 -5.51 14.59 14.22
CA LYS A 351 -4.30 15.15 13.57
C LYS A 351 -4.02 14.57 12.20
N MET A 352 -4.54 13.38 11.90
CA MET A 352 -4.40 12.70 10.60
C MET A 352 -5.53 13.05 9.62
N VAL A 353 -6.40 14.00 9.96
CA VAL A 353 -7.55 14.45 9.15
C VAL A 353 -8.51 13.31 8.79
N VAL A 354 -8.75 12.42 9.74
CA VAL A 354 -9.60 11.24 9.57
C VAL A 354 -11.05 11.59 9.88
N LYS A 355 -11.97 11.28 8.97
CA LYS A 355 -13.42 11.52 9.14
C LYS A 355 -14.18 10.21 9.24
N ASP A 356 -15.11 10.15 10.17
CA ASP A 356 -16.09 9.06 10.25
C ASP A 356 -17.16 9.28 9.17
N ILE A 357 -17.16 8.42 8.14
CA ILE A 357 -18.13 8.50 7.03
C ILE A 357 -19.55 8.05 7.42
N HIS A 358 -19.71 7.50 8.61
CA HIS A 358 -21.01 7.02 9.12
C HIS A 358 -21.64 8.03 10.08
N ARG A 359 -20.94 9.10 10.48
CA ARG A 359 -21.51 10.23 11.23
C ARG A 359 -21.86 11.35 10.26
N PRO A 360 -23.09 11.89 10.30
CA PRO A 360 -23.40 13.10 9.57
C PRO A 360 -22.49 14.25 10.06
N PRO A 361 -22.18 15.22 9.18
CA PRO A 361 -21.33 16.37 9.50
C PRO A 361 -21.91 17.22 10.62
#